data_649fa3f0d8960896729d5110265df6ce
#
_entry.id   649fa3f0d8960896729d5110265df6ce
#
_cell.length_a   1.000
_cell.length_b   1.000
_cell.length_c   1.000
_cell.angle_alpha   90.00
_cell.angle_beta   90.00
_cell.angle_gamma   90.00
#
_symmetry.space_group_name_H-M   'P 1'
#
loop_
_entity.id
_entity.type
_entity.pdbx_description
1 polymer ?
#
loop_
_entity_poly.entity_id
_entity_poly.type
_entity_poly.pdbx_seq_one_letter_code
_entity_poly.pdbx_strand_id
1 'polypeptide(L)'
;MRIGVPKEIKTHEYRVGLTPAAVREVTANGHQVIVVQGAAAAIGFNDDAYRAAGATIAATADEVFANADLIVKVKEPQPEEIARLHQGQVLFTYLHLAADKEQTEGLMRSGATCIAYETVTDPRGALPLLAPMSEVAGRMSVQVGAHCLEKEQGGAGVLLGGVPGVAAGKVLVLGGGVSGTNAARMAIGIGARVTVIDRSLPRLQELDQQFGARVHTLFSTTAAIEQAVIDADLVIGAVLVPGAAAPKLVTHDMVRRMRAGSVLVDIAIDQGGCFETSHPTTHAQPTYVEEGVVHYCVTNMPGAVARTSTLALGNATLPFVMALANKGWRQALIDDPYLCAGLNVHAGVVTYHAVAQDLGLPYRPAASVLGV
;
A
#
# COMPACT_ATOMS: atom_id res chain seq x y z
N MET A 1 -17.77 -22.17 -2.03
CA MET A 1 -16.70 -21.84 -1.06
C MET A 1 -17.28 -20.90 -0.01
N ARG A 2 -16.85 -21.00 1.24
CA ARG A 2 -17.19 -20.09 2.33
C ARG A 2 -16.04 -19.10 2.50
N ILE A 3 -16.34 -17.80 2.38
CA ILE A 3 -15.36 -16.72 2.44
C ILE A 3 -15.56 -15.93 3.73
N GLY A 4 -14.51 -15.82 4.52
CA GLY A 4 -14.49 -15.09 5.78
C GLY A 4 -13.86 -13.71 5.63
N VAL A 5 -14.52 -12.70 6.18
CA VAL A 5 -14.05 -11.33 6.21
C VAL A 5 -13.97 -10.87 7.67
N PRO A 6 -12.82 -11.00 8.33
CA PRO A 6 -12.63 -10.50 9.67
C PRO A 6 -12.56 -8.97 9.70
N LYS A 7 -12.80 -8.42 10.88
CA LYS A 7 -12.46 -7.02 11.17
C LYS A 7 -10.96 -6.90 11.37
N GLU A 8 -10.36 -5.88 10.79
CA GLU A 8 -8.94 -5.58 11.05
C GLU A 8 -8.74 -5.14 12.50
N ILE A 9 -7.68 -5.66 13.13
CA ILE A 9 -7.39 -5.42 14.55
C ILE A 9 -6.11 -4.61 14.78
N LYS A 10 -5.34 -4.36 13.72
CA LYS A 10 -4.16 -3.49 13.80
C LYS A 10 -4.59 -2.06 14.12
N THR A 11 -3.82 -1.38 14.96
CA THR A 11 -4.12 0.00 15.38
C THR A 11 -4.29 0.93 14.16
N HIS A 12 -5.38 1.70 14.16
CA HIS A 12 -5.76 2.61 13.07
C HIS A 12 -5.94 1.95 11.68
N GLU A 13 -6.25 0.65 11.65
CA GLU A 13 -6.65 -0.02 10.42
C GLU A 13 -8.17 -0.15 10.37
N TYR A 14 -8.78 0.57 9.43
CA TYR A 14 -10.24 0.64 9.27
C TYR A 14 -10.71 0.08 7.93
N ARG A 15 -9.78 -0.38 7.07
CA ARG A 15 -10.11 -1.02 5.80
C ARG A 15 -10.76 -2.38 6.02
N VAL A 16 -11.37 -2.94 5.01
CA VAL A 16 -11.99 -4.28 5.04
C VAL A 16 -11.69 -5.04 3.75
N GLY A 17 -11.56 -6.36 3.83
CA GLY A 17 -11.18 -7.21 2.72
C GLY A 17 -12.20 -7.26 1.57
N LEU A 18 -13.51 -7.23 1.88
CA LEU A 18 -14.59 -7.18 0.90
C LEU A 18 -15.61 -6.10 1.28
N THR A 19 -16.02 -5.29 0.30
CA THR A 19 -17.13 -4.33 0.45
C THR A 19 -18.48 -5.03 0.28
N PRO A 20 -19.63 -4.44 0.69
CA PRO A 20 -20.95 -5.00 0.39
C PRO A 20 -21.18 -5.24 -1.11
N ALA A 21 -20.66 -4.36 -1.98
CA ALA A 21 -20.76 -4.55 -3.43
C ALA A 21 -19.98 -5.79 -3.89
N ALA A 22 -18.76 -6.00 -3.40
CA ALA A 22 -17.98 -7.19 -3.71
C ALA A 22 -18.64 -8.47 -3.15
N VAL A 23 -19.21 -8.40 -1.95
CA VAL A 23 -19.97 -9.51 -1.34
C VAL A 23 -21.15 -9.90 -2.24
N ARG A 24 -21.88 -8.92 -2.77
CA ARG A 24 -22.99 -9.20 -3.70
C ARG A 24 -22.56 -9.98 -4.95
N GLU A 25 -21.41 -9.62 -5.53
CA GLU A 25 -20.85 -10.37 -6.67
C GLU A 25 -20.46 -11.80 -6.27
N VAL A 26 -19.82 -11.96 -5.13
CA VAL A 26 -19.41 -13.28 -4.60
C VAL A 26 -20.63 -14.17 -4.33
N THR A 27 -21.65 -13.64 -3.67
CA THR A 27 -22.87 -14.40 -3.33
C THR A 27 -23.73 -14.72 -4.57
N ALA A 28 -23.79 -13.81 -5.55
CA ALA A 28 -24.46 -14.05 -6.84
C ALA A 28 -23.82 -15.20 -7.64
N ASN A 29 -22.54 -15.50 -7.38
CA ASN A 29 -21.84 -16.65 -7.96
C ASN A 29 -21.92 -17.94 -7.11
N GLY A 30 -22.84 -17.99 -6.14
CA GLY A 30 -23.13 -19.19 -5.35
C GLY A 30 -22.19 -19.46 -4.18
N HIS A 31 -21.37 -18.49 -3.79
CA HIS A 31 -20.50 -18.59 -2.62
C HIS A 31 -21.17 -17.99 -1.38
N GLN A 32 -20.71 -18.43 -0.21
CA GLN A 32 -21.17 -17.91 1.07
C GLN A 32 -20.13 -16.92 1.61
N VAL A 33 -20.57 -15.81 2.19
CA VAL A 33 -19.71 -14.83 2.82
C VAL A 33 -20.11 -14.65 4.27
N ILE A 34 -19.15 -14.72 5.17
CA ILE A 34 -19.28 -14.52 6.61
C ILE A 34 -18.45 -13.31 6.99
N VAL A 35 -19.07 -12.27 7.55
CA VAL A 35 -18.39 -11.00 7.92
C VAL A 35 -18.50 -10.82 9.43
N VAL A 36 -17.43 -10.42 10.09
CA VAL A 36 -17.46 -10.05 11.51
C VAL A 36 -18.34 -8.82 11.71
N GLN A 37 -19.17 -8.82 12.74
CA GLN A 37 -19.99 -7.68 13.12
C GLN A 37 -19.17 -6.38 13.22
N GLY A 38 -19.65 -5.32 12.58
CA GLY A 38 -19.02 -4.02 12.60
C GLY A 38 -17.67 -3.93 11.87
N ALA A 39 -17.30 -4.91 11.02
CA ALA A 39 -16.01 -4.95 10.35
C ALA A 39 -15.68 -3.69 9.55
N ALA A 40 -16.67 -3.08 8.90
CA ALA A 40 -16.49 -1.90 8.07
C ALA A 40 -17.30 -0.67 8.54
N ALA A 41 -17.82 -0.70 9.78
CA ALA A 41 -18.64 0.39 10.32
C ALA A 41 -17.90 1.74 10.30
N ALA A 42 -16.61 1.74 10.62
CA ALA A 42 -15.78 2.95 10.64
C ALA A 42 -15.62 3.64 9.28
N ILE A 43 -15.86 2.92 8.17
CA ILE A 43 -15.82 3.46 6.81
C ILE A 43 -17.21 3.61 6.17
N GLY A 44 -18.26 3.51 6.98
CA GLY A 44 -19.64 3.77 6.58
C GLY A 44 -20.34 2.60 5.90
N PHE A 45 -19.88 1.36 6.07
CA PHE A 45 -20.56 0.13 5.69
C PHE A 45 -21.04 -0.60 6.94
N ASN A 46 -22.34 -0.56 7.23
CA ASN A 46 -22.93 -1.24 8.37
C ASN A 46 -23.25 -2.71 8.06
N ASP A 47 -23.57 -3.47 9.09
CA ASP A 47 -23.90 -4.89 8.97
C ASP A 47 -25.13 -5.15 8.11
N ASP A 48 -26.10 -4.23 8.07
CA ASP A 48 -27.31 -4.38 7.26
C ASP A 48 -26.99 -4.29 5.75
N ALA A 49 -26.02 -3.47 5.38
CA ALA A 49 -25.54 -3.43 4.00
C ALA A 49 -24.91 -4.77 3.57
N TYR A 50 -24.18 -5.43 4.46
CA TYR A 50 -23.64 -6.77 4.21
C TYR A 50 -24.73 -7.84 4.16
N ARG A 51 -25.73 -7.81 5.06
CA ARG A 51 -26.89 -8.72 5.02
C ARG A 51 -27.67 -8.55 3.72
N ALA A 52 -27.91 -7.32 3.30
CA ALA A 52 -28.59 -7.03 2.03
C ALA A 52 -27.79 -7.52 0.81
N ALA A 53 -26.47 -7.61 0.91
CA ALA A 53 -25.58 -8.19 -0.10
C ALA A 53 -25.51 -9.73 -0.05
N GLY A 54 -26.18 -10.37 0.91
CA GLY A 54 -26.23 -11.83 1.06
C GLY A 54 -25.21 -12.42 2.03
N ALA A 55 -24.49 -11.61 2.81
CA ALA A 55 -23.58 -12.10 3.83
C ALA A 55 -24.29 -12.52 5.12
N THR A 56 -23.70 -13.47 5.82
CA THR A 56 -23.99 -13.76 7.23
C THR A 56 -23.08 -12.92 8.12
N ILE A 57 -23.63 -12.34 9.18
CA ILE A 57 -22.86 -11.58 10.17
C ILE A 57 -22.55 -12.48 11.35
N ALA A 58 -21.27 -12.69 11.62
CA ALA A 58 -20.76 -13.42 12.79
C ALA A 58 -20.47 -12.45 13.94
N ALA A 59 -20.72 -12.89 15.16
CA ALA A 59 -20.46 -12.06 16.34
C ALA A 59 -18.97 -11.90 16.63
N THR A 60 -18.16 -12.90 16.30
CA THR A 60 -16.74 -12.97 16.65
C THR A 60 -15.84 -13.33 15.46
N ALA A 61 -14.56 -12.98 15.57
CA ALA A 61 -13.55 -13.44 14.64
C ALA A 61 -13.39 -14.96 14.66
N ASP A 62 -13.51 -15.59 15.83
CA ASP A 62 -13.40 -17.05 15.98
C ASP A 62 -14.43 -17.78 15.10
N GLU A 63 -15.68 -17.28 15.07
CA GLU A 63 -16.72 -17.83 14.20
C GLU A 63 -16.36 -17.71 12.71
N VAL A 64 -15.78 -16.57 12.31
CA VAL A 64 -15.37 -16.35 10.90
C VAL A 64 -14.23 -17.29 10.53
N PHE A 65 -13.17 -17.35 11.32
CA PHE A 65 -12.01 -18.22 11.02
C PHE A 65 -12.37 -19.70 11.05
N ALA A 66 -13.19 -20.13 12.00
CA ALA A 66 -13.59 -21.53 12.11
C ALA A 66 -14.49 -22.03 10.95
N ASN A 67 -15.25 -21.13 10.31
CA ASN A 67 -16.23 -21.51 9.31
C ASN A 67 -15.85 -21.15 7.86
N ALA A 68 -14.75 -20.47 7.64
CA ALA A 68 -14.33 -20.03 6.31
C ALA A 68 -13.28 -20.96 5.69
N ASP A 69 -13.40 -21.20 4.39
CA ASP A 69 -12.39 -21.90 3.58
C ASP A 69 -11.34 -20.93 3.07
N LEU A 70 -11.73 -19.66 2.81
CA LEU A 70 -10.88 -18.56 2.36
C LEU A 70 -11.08 -17.34 3.26
N ILE A 71 -10.03 -16.85 3.88
CA ILE A 71 -10.00 -15.59 4.62
C ILE A 71 -9.48 -14.48 3.72
N VAL A 72 -10.25 -13.40 3.58
CA VAL A 72 -9.88 -12.21 2.81
C VAL A 72 -9.73 -11.03 3.77
N LYS A 73 -8.52 -10.52 3.87
CA LYS A 73 -8.12 -9.40 4.75
C LYS A 73 -7.46 -8.29 3.94
N VAL A 74 -7.05 -7.24 4.64
CA VAL A 74 -6.23 -6.17 4.08
C VAL A 74 -4.80 -6.25 4.60
N LYS A 75 -4.60 -6.19 5.92
CA LYS A 75 -3.26 -6.18 6.53
C LYS A 75 -2.80 -7.57 6.97
N GLU A 76 -1.51 -7.67 7.20
CA GLU A 76 -0.87 -8.86 7.75
C GLU A 76 -1.61 -9.34 9.01
N PRO A 77 -1.84 -10.67 9.12
CA PRO A 77 -2.53 -11.23 10.28
C PRO A 77 -1.71 -11.03 11.55
N GLN A 78 -2.37 -10.57 12.59
CA GLN A 78 -1.77 -10.40 13.92
C GLN A 78 -1.65 -11.77 14.63
N PRO A 79 -0.82 -11.90 15.68
CA PRO A 79 -0.61 -13.18 16.37
C PRO A 79 -1.89 -13.91 16.76
N GLU A 80 -2.89 -13.18 17.22
CA GLU A 80 -4.20 -13.73 17.58
C GLU A 80 -4.95 -14.31 16.37
N GLU A 81 -4.80 -13.71 15.19
CA GLU A 81 -5.42 -14.15 13.95
C GLU A 81 -4.68 -15.37 13.38
N ILE A 82 -3.36 -15.37 13.49
CA ILE A 82 -2.51 -16.52 13.07
C ILE A 82 -2.89 -17.76 13.89
N ALA A 83 -3.15 -17.59 15.20
CA ALA A 83 -3.56 -18.70 16.07
C ALA A 83 -4.92 -19.32 15.69
N ARG A 84 -5.77 -18.58 14.94
CA ARG A 84 -7.07 -19.06 14.43
C ARG A 84 -6.98 -19.79 13.09
N LEU A 85 -5.88 -19.56 12.35
CA LEU A 85 -5.67 -20.22 11.07
C LEU A 85 -5.42 -21.72 11.26
N HIS A 86 -5.85 -22.52 10.29
CA HIS A 86 -5.70 -23.98 10.35
C HIS A 86 -5.33 -24.57 8.98
N GLN A 87 -4.88 -25.80 9.01
CA GLN A 87 -4.53 -26.56 7.80
C GLN A 87 -5.72 -26.61 6.83
N GLY A 88 -5.44 -26.40 5.54
CA GLY A 88 -6.43 -26.41 4.47
C GLY A 88 -7.14 -25.07 4.26
N GLN A 89 -7.02 -24.12 5.18
CA GLN A 89 -7.56 -22.78 5.03
C GLN A 89 -6.67 -21.93 4.13
N VAL A 90 -7.27 -21.06 3.33
CA VAL A 90 -6.57 -20.09 2.48
C VAL A 90 -6.63 -18.72 3.12
N LEU A 91 -5.50 -18.02 3.17
CA LEU A 91 -5.41 -16.61 3.56
C LEU A 91 -4.97 -15.78 2.36
N PHE A 92 -5.74 -14.75 2.01
CA PHE A 92 -5.46 -13.83 0.90
C PHE A 92 -5.46 -12.39 1.43
N THR A 93 -4.28 -11.79 1.53
CA THR A 93 -4.04 -10.49 2.19
C THR A 93 -2.64 -9.96 1.88
N TYR A 94 -2.29 -8.73 2.29
CA TYR A 94 -0.88 -8.33 2.43
C TYR A 94 -0.22 -9.12 3.56
N LEU A 95 1.01 -9.57 3.36
CA LEU A 95 1.75 -10.38 4.34
C LEU A 95 3.05 -9.72 4.82
N HIS A 96 3.82 -9.10 3.93
CA HIS A 96 5.11 -8.45 4.23
C HIS A 96 6.10 -9.33 5.02
N LEU A 97 6.19 -10.63 4.67
CA LEU A 97 6.86 -11.68 5.47
C LEU A 97 8.35 -11.45 5.70
N ALA A 98 9.07 -10.86 4.75
CA ALA A 98 10.50 -10.62 4.88
C ALA A 98 10.85 -9.70 6.08
N ALA A 99 9.90 -8.86 6.50
CA ALA A 99 10.08 -7.94 7.62
C ALA A 99 9.74 -8.54 8.99
N ASP A 100 9.07 -9.71 9.04
CA ASP A 100 8.58 -10.30 10.28
C ASP A 100 8.75 -11.84 10.29
N LYS A 101 9.83 -12.28 10.91
CA LYS A 101 10.16 -13.72 11.03
C LYS A 101 9.15 -14.46 11.91
N GLU A 102 8.69 -13.85 13.00
CA GLU A 102 7.75 -14.48 13.93
C GLU A 102 6.40 -14.75 13.27
N GLN A 103 5.89 -13.74 12.53
CA GLN A 103 4.69 -13.89 11.70
C GLN A 103 4.86 -15.01 10.67
N THR A 104 5.99 -15.03 9.96
CA THR A 104 6.27 -16.04 8.93
C THR A 104 6.29 -17.45 9.52
N GLU A 105 7.00 -17.67 10.61
CA GLU A 105 7.04 -18.96 11.32
C GLU A 105 5.66 -19.34 11.89
N GLY A 106 4.89 -18.36 12.37
CA GLY A 106 3.52 -18.55 12.82
C GLY A 106 2.60 -19.07 11.70
N LEU A 107 2.68 -18.46 10.53
CA LEU A 107 1.93 -18.88 9.33
C LEU A 107 2.36 -20.28 8.86
N MET A 108 3.65 -20.58 8.90
CA MET A 108 4.13 -21.93 8.62
C MET A 108 3.52 -22.95 9.59
N ARG A 109 3.52 -22.67 10.90
CA ARG A 109 2.95 -23.58 11.92
C ARG A 109 1.45 -23.78 11.76
N SER A 110 0.69 -22.79 11.26
CA SER A 110 -0.75 -22.91 11.04
C SER A 110 -1.12 -23.96 9.97
N GLY A 111 -0.21 -24.28 9.07
CA GLY A 111 -0.46 -25.18 7.93
C GLY A 111 -1.38 -24.58 6.85
N ALA A 112 -1.75 -23.32 6.97
CA ALA A 112 -2.59 -22.61 5.99
C ALA A 112 -1.86 -22.38 4.67
N THR A 113 -2.63 -22.06 3.64
CA THR A 113 -2.13 -21.59 2.32
C THR A 113 -2.21 -20.08 2.29
N CYS A 114 -1.06 -19.38 2.30
CA CYS A 114 -1.01 -17.92 2.38
C CYS A 114 -0.59 -17.33 1.04
N ILE A 115 -1.49 -16.53 0.46
CA ILE A 115 -1.31 -15.85 -0.83
C ILE A 115 -1.21 -14.35 -0.55
N ALA A 116 -0.03 -13.79 -0.84
CA ALA A 116 0.29 -12.39 -0.57
C ALA A 116 -0.13 -11.49 -1.73
N TYR A 117 -0.83 -10.39 -1.44
CA TYR A 117 -1.20 -9.40 -2.43
C TYR A 117 0.02 -8.76 -3.10
N GLU A 118 1.03 -8.41 -2.32
CA GLU A 118 2.21 -7.68 -2.78
C GLU A 118 3.14 -8.45 -3.69
N THR A 119 2.97 -9.76 -3.82
CA THR A 119 3.79 -10.60 -4.71
C THR A 119 3.03 -11.12 -5.93
N VAL A 120 1.72 -10.87 -6.03
CA VAL A 120 0.95 -11.09 -7.27
C VAL A 120 1.44 -10.13 -8.34
N THR A 121 1.74 -10.65 -9.53
CA THR A 121 2.26 -9.86 -10.66
C THR A 121 1.24 -9.77 -11.81
N ASP A 122 1.59 -9.03 -12.86
CA ASP A 122 0.89 -9.04 -14.14
C ASP A 122 1.87 -9.46 -15.27
N PRO A 123 1.41 -9.66 -16.52
CA PRO A 123 2.28 -10.04 -17.65
C PRO A 123 3.43 -9.06 -17.92
N ARG A 124 3.37 -7.85 -17.41
CA ARG A 124 4.41 -6.81 -17.55
C ARG A 124 5.33 -6.74 -16.35
N GLY A 125 5.13 -7.62 -15.34
CA GLY A 125 5.88 -7.63 -14.09
C GLY A 125 5.45 -6.51 -13.11
N ALA A 126 4.33 -5.82 -13.36
CA ALA A 126 3.78 -4.88 -12.41
C ALA A 126 3.05 -5.61 -11.26
N LEU A 127 2.78 -4.90 -10.17
CA LEU A 127 2.16 -5.42 -8.95
C LEU A 127 0.71 -4.91 -8.83
N PRO A 128 -0.27 -5.56 -9.48
CA PRO A 128 -1.62 -5.04 -9.65
C PRO A 128 -2.38 -4.88 -8.33
N LEU A 129 -2.04 -5.65 -7.29
CA LEU A 129 -2.69 -5.56 -5.99
C LEU A 129 -1.99 -4.57 -5.04
N LEU A 130 -0.73 -4.18 -5.33
CA LEU A 130 -0.02 -3.12 -4.62
C LEU A 130 -0.30 -1.73 -5.23
N ALA A 131 -0.50 -1.67 -6.55
CA ALA A 131 -0.72 -0.43 -7.29
C ALA A 131 -1.82 0.48 -6.69
N PRO A 132 -3.02 -0.02 -6.30
CA PRO A 132 -4.07 0.83 -5.72
C PRO A 132 -3.61 1.57 -4.46
N MET A 133 -2.84 0.92 -3.59
CA MET A 133 -2.32 1.57 -2.38
C MET A 133 -1.23 2.58 -2.71
N SER A 134 -0.40 2.31 -3.71
CA SER A 134 0.58 3.26 -4.23
C SER A 134 -0.08 4.49 -4.87
N GLU A 135 -1.21 4.31 -5.57
CA GLU A 135 -2.00 5.42 -6.12
C GLU A 135 -2.60 6.29 -5.02
N VAL A 136 -3.21 5.66 -4.00
CA VAL A 136 -3.77 6.37 -2.84
C VAL A 136 -2.67 7.13 -2.10
N ALA A 137 -1.53 6.49 -1.80
CA ALA A 137 -0.41 7.13 -1.11
C ALA A 137 0.12 8.34 -1.89
N GLY A 138 0.30 8.21 -3.21
CA GLY A 138 0.73 9.30 -4.07
C GLY A 138 -0.22 10.49 -4.05
N ARG A 139 -1.52 10.25 -4.14
CA ARG A 139 -2.53 11.32 -4.08
C ARG A 139 -2.60 11.96 -2.71
N MET A 140 -2.55 11.14 -1.67
CA MET A 140 -2.61 11.61 -0.29
C MET A 140 -1.39 12.42 0.11
N SER A 141 -0.19 12.13 -0.44
CA SER A 141 1.04 12.87 -0.12
C SER A 141 0.92 14.38 -0.40
N VAL A 142 0.20 14.76 -1.45
CA VAL A 142 -0.08 16.17 -1.77
C VAL A 142 -1.09 16.78 -0.81
N GLN A 143 -2.13 16.03 -0.43
CA GLN A 143 -3.14 16.48 0.53
C GLN A 143 -2.52 16.77 1.90
N VAL A 144 -1.74 15.82 2.45
CA VAL A 144 -1.07 16.02 3.74
C VAL A 144 0.05 17.06 3.65
N GLY A 145 0.79 17.07 2.54
CA GLY A 145 1.84 18.07 2.30
C GLY A 145 1.29 19.49 2.27
N ALA A 146 0.15 19.71 1.61
CA ALA A 146 -0.54 21.00 1.59
C ALA A 146 -1.00 21.43 2.99
N HIS A 147 -1.56 20.48 3.77
CA HIS A 147 -1.93 20.74 5.17
C HIS A 147 -0.72 21.08 6.04
N CYS A 148 0.38 20.33 5.91
CA CYS A 148 1.60 20.59 6.67
C CYS A 148 2.27 21.94 6.32
N LEU A 149 1.99 22.53 5.16
CA LEU A 149 2.47 23.88 4.79
C LEU A 149 1.75 25.02 5.53
N GLU A 150 0.61 24.75 6.18
CA GLU A 150 -0.13 25.73 6.96
C GLU A 150 0.66 26.14 8.21
N LYS A 151 0.50 27.39 8.66
CA LYS A 151 1.25 27.91 9.83
C LYS A 151 0.98 27.15 11.11
N GLU A 152 -0.25 26.74 11.35
CA GLU A 152 -0.67 25.96 12.52
C GLU A 152 0.02 24.57 12.60
N GLN A 153 0.47 24.05 11.45
CA GLN A 153 1.19 22.78 11.35
C GLN A 153 2.71 22.93 11.40
N GLY A 154 3.22 24.14 11.62
CA GLY A 154 4.65 24.44 11.57
C GLY A 154 5.18 24.78 10.17
N GLY A 155 4.33 24.80 9.17
CA GLY A 155 4.67 25.10 7.78
C GLY A 155 5.00 26.55 7.50
N ALA A 156 5.52 26.83 6.31
CA ALA A 156 5.92 28.17 5.85
C ALA A 156 4.72 29.10 5.54
N GLY A 157 3.48 28.60 5.59
CA GLY A 157 2.29 29.37 5.22
C GLY A 157 2.13 29.53 3.70
N VAL A 158 2.53 28.54 2.92
CA VAL A 158 2.47 28.53 1.45
C VAL A 158 1.20 27.84 0.98
N LEU A 159 0.41 28.52 0.15
CA LEU A 159 -0.70 27.93 -0.60
C LEU A 159 -0.17 27.35 -1.92
N LEU A 160 -0.23 26.05 -2.10
CA LEU A 160 0.39 25.37 -3.26
C LEU A 160 -0.12 25.90 -4.61
N GLY A 161 -1.40 26.22 -4.73
CA GLY A 161 -1.98 26.76 -5.97
C GLY A 161 -1.70 28.26 -6.21
N GLY A 162 -1.17 28.97 -5.21
CA GLY A 162 -1.05 30.42 -5.28
C GLY A 162 -2.42 31.13 -5.37
N VAL A 163 -2.39 32.43 -5.69
CA VAL A 163 -3.59 33.25 -6.01
C VAL A 163 -3.18 34.27 -7.06
N PRO A 164 -4.11 34.97 -7.74
CA PRO A 164 -3.76 36.05 -8.67
C PRO A 164 -2.78 37.05 -8.05
N GLY A 165 -1.63 37.23 -8.70
CA GLY A 165 -0.56 38.09 -8.22
C GLY A 165 0.45 37.45 -7.28
N VAL A 166 0.20 36.18 -6.82
CA VAL A 166 1.11 35.40 -5.97
C VAL A 166 1.46 34.08 -6.66
N ALA A 167 2.73 33.80 -6.80
CA ALA A 167 3.20 32.57 -7.45
C ALA A 167 2.75 31.29 -6.70
N ALA A 168 2.45 30.25 -7.46
CA ALA A 168 2.18 28.92 -6.93
C ALA A 168 3.41 28.31 -6.25
N GLY A 169 3.18 27.47 -5.25
CA GLY A 169 4.22 26.71 -4.55
C GLY A 169 4.91 25.69 -5.47
N LYS A 170 6.12 25.32 -5.08
CA LYS A 170 6.98 24.36 -5.79
C LYS A 170 6.88 22.99 -5.15
N VAL A 171 6.44 22.00 -5.92
CA VAL A 171 6.37 20.60 -5.50
C VAL A 171 7.40 19.81 -6.27
N LEU A 172 8.29 19.16 -5.54
CA LEU A 172 9.26 18.21 -6.06
C LEU A 172 8.80 16.78 -5.76
N VAL A 173 8.78 15.94 -6.79
CA VAL A 173 8.51 14.50 -6.64
C VAL A 173 9.75 13.71 -7.02
N LEU A 174 10.29 12.95 -6.08
CA LEU A 174 11.43 12.06 -6.28
C LEU A 174 10.91 10.65 -6.57
N GLY A 175 11.10 10.17 -7.81
CA GLY A 175 10.57 8.93 -8.35
C GLY A 175 9.26 9.12 -9.12
N GLY A 176 9.28 8.74 -10.40
CA GLY A 176 8.14 8.83 -11.31
C GLY A 176 7.30 7.56 -11.41
N GLY A 177 7.40 6.63 -10.45
CA GLY A 177 6.61 5.40 -10.40
C GLY A 177 5.12 5.64 -10.17
N VAL A 178 4.37 4.62 -9.74
CA VAL A 178 2.92 4.72 -9.52
C VAL A 178 2.58 5.83 -8.52
N SER A 179 3.22 5.84 -7.34
CA SER A 179 2.97 6.85 -6.31
C SER A 179 3.36 8.25 -6.79
N GLY A 180 4.56 8.40 -7.37
CA GLY A 180 5.05 9.71 -7.82
C GLY A 180 4.22 10.30 -8.96
N THR A 181 3.74 9.48 -9.89
CA THR A 181 2.82 9.92 -10.96
C THR A 181 1.50 10.43 -10.39
N ASN A 182 0.96 9.74 -9.39
CA ASN A 182 -0.28 10.17 -8.73
C ASN A 182 -0.07 11.42 -7.87
N ALA A 183 1.08 11.57 -7.21
CA ALA A 183 1.47 12.79 -6.53
C ALA A 183 1.58 13.97 -7.52
N ALA A 184 2.31 13.81 -8.62
CA ALA A 184 2.42 14.82 -9.65
C ALA A 184 1.05 15.24 -10.22
N ARG A 185 0.17 14.27 -10.52
CA ARG A 185 -1.20 14.52 -10.99
C ARG A 185 -1.99 15.39 -10.02
N MET A 186 -1.93 15.10 -8.73
CA MET A 186 -2.65 15.89 -7.72
C MET A 186 -2.06 17.28 -7.56
N ALA A 187 -0.73 17.40 -7.50
CA ALA A 187 -0.04 18.67 -7.38
C ALA A 187 -0.32 19.59 -8.59
N ILE A 188 -0.34 19.04 -9.80
CA ILE A 188 -0.76 19.74 -11.02
C ILE A 188 -2.23 20.19 -10.91
N GLY A 189 -3.10 19.30 -10.40
CA GLY A 189 -4.54 19.56 -10.28
C GLY A 189 -4.88 20.71 -9.34
N ILE A 190 -4.09 20.95 -8.30
CA ILE A 190 -4.25 22.11 -7.40
C ILE A 190 -3.50 23.36 -7.87
N GLY A 191 -2.82 23.30 -9.02
CA GLY A 191 -2.16 24.45 -9.63
C GLY A 191 -0.72 24.71 -9.17
N ALA A 192 -0.07 23.76 -8.49
CA ALA A 192 1.33 23.87 -8.08
C ALA A 192 2.30 23.81 -9.27
N ARG A 193 3.51 24.34 -9.08
CA ARG A 193 4.64 24.14 -10.01
C ARG A 193 5.32 22.83 -9.68
N VAL A 194 5.21 21.85 -10.60
CA VAL A 194 5.62 20.47 -10.33
C VAL A 194 6.87 20.11 -11.10
N THR A 195 7.85 19.55 -10.38
CA THR A 195 9.05 18.90 -10.95
C THR A 195 9.07 17.44 -10.53
N VAL A 196 9.32 16.53 -11.47
CA VAL A 196 9.52 15.10 -11.20
C VAL A 196 10.95 14.71 -11.57
N ILE A 197 11.63 14.05 -10.65
CA ILE A 197 12.99 13.53 -10.88
C ILE A 197 12.93 12.00 -10.91
N ASP A 198 13.47 11.40 -11.97
CA ASP A 198 13.59 9.94 -12.10
C ASP A 198 14.91 9.57 -12.82
N ARG A 199 15.42 8.36 -12.56
CA ARG A 199 16.60 7.82 -13.24
C ARG A 199 16.30 7.15 -14.60
N SER A 200 15.03 6.93 -14.90
CA SER A 200 14.59 6.28 -16.13
C SER A 200 14.16 7.32 -17.16
N LEU A 201 14.97 7.54 -18.19
CA LEU A 201 14.60 8.41 -19.32
C LEU A 201 13.31 7.98 -20.02
N PRO A 202 13.04 6.68 -20.28
CA PRO A 202 11.75 6.26 -20.81
C PRO A 202 10.58 6.68 -19.91
N ARG A 203 10.75 6.58 -18.57
CA ARG A 203 9.71 7.01 -17.64
C ARG A 203 9.49 8.51 -17.67
N LEU A 204 10.55 9.31 -17.74
CA LEU A 204 10.45 10.76 -17.88
C LEU A 204 9.74 11.16 -19.19
N GLN A 205 9.98 10.45 -20.29
CA GLN A 205 9.28 10.65 -21.57
C GLN A 205 7.78 10.35 -21.45
N GLU A 206 7.41 9.25 -20.77
CA GLU A 206 5.99 8.93 -20.50
C GLU A 206 5.30 10.03 -19.68
N LEU A 207 5.98 10.57 -18.67
CA LEU A 207 5.44 11.64 -17.83
C LEU A 207 5.30 12.95 -18.60
N ASP A 208 6.28 13.27 -19.45
CA ASP A 208 6.23 14.43 -20.34
C ASP A 208 5.05 14.34 -21.32
N GLN A 209 4.88 13.19 -21.96
CA GLN A 209 3.72 12.93 -22.84
C GLN A 209 2.39 13.01 -22.10
N GLN A 210 2.33 12.48 -20.86
CA GLN A 210 1.10 12.43 -20.06
C GLN A 210 0.65 13.80 -19.55
N PHE A 211 1.59 14.64 -19.12
CA PHE A 211 1.31 15.90 -18.44
C PHE A 211 1.61 17.15 -19.28
N GLY A 212 2.43 17.01 -20.32
CA GLY A 212 2.88 18.11 -21.17
C GLY A 212 3.58 19.20 -20.37
N ALA A 213 3.42 20.44 -20.75
CA ALA A 213 4.06 21.59 -20.11
C ALA A 213 3.67 21.85 -18.64
N ARG A 214 2.79 21.05 -18.06
CA ARG A 214 2.36 21.17 -16.66
C ARG A 214 3.32 20.49 -15.66
N VAL A 215 4.30 19.73 -16.14
CA VAL A 215 5.32 19.11 -15.33
C VAL A 215 6.69 19.41 -15.92
N HIS A 216 7.68 19.64 -15.05
CA HIS A 216 9.08 19.63 -15.44
C HIS A 216 9.67 18.28 -15.08
N THR A 217 10.36 17.65 -16.03
CA THR A 217 11.03 16.37 -15.80
C THR A 217 12.54 16.57 -15.76
N LEU A 218 13.22 16.00 -14.78
CA LEU A 218 14.67 16.05 -14.64
C LEU A 218 15.24 14.65 -14.47
N PHE A 219 16.40 14.41 -15.09
CA PHE A 219 17.16 13.18 -14.86
C PHE A 219 17.81 13.21 -13.47
N SER A 220 17.74 12.09 -12.76
CA SER A 220 18.22 11.94 -11.38
C SER A 220 19.74 11.99 -11.32
N THR A 221 20.27 13.17 -11.00
CA THR A 221 21.66 13.38 -10.58
C THR A 221 21.69 14.01 -9.19
N THR A 222 22.78 13.84 -8.46
CA THR A 222 22.94 14.47 -7.14
C THR A 222 22.73 15.98 -7.19
N ALA A 223 23.33 16.65 -8.19
CA ALA A 223 23.20 18.09 -8.36
C ALA A 223 21.76 18.53 -8.70
N ALA A 224 21.04 17.78 -9.53
CA ALA A 224 19.65 18.09 -9.85
C ALA A 224 18.73 17.94 -8.63
N ILE A 225 18.93 16.86 -7.85
CA ILE A 225 18.19 16.62 -6.61
C ILE A 225 18.48 17.73 -5.61
N GLU A 226 19.75 18.03 -5.34
CA GLU A 226 20.15 19.07 -4.39
C GLU A 226 19.51 20.42 -4.73
N GLN A 227 19.66 20.87 -5.96
CA GLN A 227 19.10 22.15 -6.40
C GLN A 227 17.59 22.20 -6.25
N ALA A 228 16.90 21.12 -6.67
CA ALA A 228 15.44 21.04 -6.63
C ALA A 228 14.89 20.95 -5.19
N VAL A 229 15.56 20.20 -4.31
CA VAL A 229 15.18 20.05 -2.89
C VAL A 229 15.25 21.39 -2.16
N ILE A 230 16.37 22.13 -2.30
CA ILE A 230 16.58 23.41 -1.62
C ILE A 230 15.53 24.45 -2.04
N ASP A 231 15.08 24.40 -3.30
CA ASP A 231 14.13 25.36 -3.87
C ASP A 231 12.65 24.96 -3.65
N ALA A 232 12.37 23.75 -3.20
CA ALA A 232 11.02 23.24 -3.03
C ALA A 232 10.32 23.75 -1.76
N ASP A 233 8.99 23.95 -1.85
CA ASP A 233 8.11 24.13 -0.70
C ASP A 233 7.64 22.78 -0.14
N LEU A 234 7.41 21.81 -1.04
CA LEU A 234 7.01 20.44 -0.72
C LEU A 234 7.86 19.45 -1.51
N VAL A 235 8.50 18.51 -0.83
CA VAL A 235 9.21 17.37 -1.44
C VAL A 235 8.48 16.09 -1.10
N ILE A 236 8.21 15.27 -2.12
CA ILE A 236 7.54 13.97 -1.98
C ILE A 236 8.52 12.87 -2.40
N GLY A 237 8.90 12.03 -1.45
CA GLY A 237 9.71 10.83 -1.65
C GLY A 237 8.83 9.66 -2.10
N ALA A 238 8.95 9.27 -3.37
CA ALA A 238 8.11 8.25 -4.00
C ALA A 238 8.94 7.16 -4.70
N VAL A 239 10.15 6.91 -4.22
CA VAL A 239 11.03 5.88 -4.77
C VAL A 239 10.75 4.54 -4.12
N LEU A 240 10.44 3.54 -4.93
CA LEU A 240 10.27 2.16 -4.51
C LEU A 240 11.31 1.30 -5.23
N VAL A 241 12.06 0.51 -4.45
CA VAL A 241 12.97 -0.52 -4.98
C VAL A 241 12.40 -1.87 -4.57
N PRO A 242 11.87 -2.68 -5.49
CA PRO A 242 11.29 -3.97 -5.15
C PRO A 242 12.30 -4.86 -4.41
N GLY A 243 11.93 -5.34 -3.20
CA GLY A 243 12.75 -6.23 -2.39
C GLY A 243 14.00 -5.61 -1.75
N ALA A 244 14.16 -4.28 -1.76
CA ALA A 244 15.31 -3.61 -1.16
C ALA A 244 14.91 -2.33 -0.41
N ALA A 245 15.82 -1.84 0.43
CA ALA A 245 15.66 -0.54 1.09
C ALA A 245 15.67 0.60 0.05
N ALA A 246 14.92 1.66 0.32
CA ALA A 246 14.93 2.86 -0.49
C ALA A 246 16.31 3.56 -0.40
N PRO A 247 16.87 4.06 -1.53
CA PRO A 247 18.11 4.83 -1.49
C PRO A 247 17.88 6.17 -0.79
N LYS A 248 18.86 6.63 0.00
CA LYS A 248 18.83 7.97 0.61
C LYS A 248 19.20 9.01 -0.43
N LEU A 249 18.19 9.68 -0.99
CA LEU A 249 18.34 10.68 -2.06
C LEU A 249 18.50 12.11 -1.54
N VAL A 250 17.89 12.41 -0.40
CA VAL A 250 17.98 13.72 0.25
C VAL A 250 18.83 13.58 1.50
N THR A 251 19.96 14.27 1.50
CA THR A 251 20.89 14.25 2.64
C THR A 251 20.44 15.22 3.74
N HIS A 252 20.94 15.00 4.95
CA HIS A 252 20.72 15.91 6.07
C HIS A 252 21.17 17.35 5.74
N ASP A 253 22.31 17.53 5.01
CA ASP A 253 22.79 18.85 4.59
C ASP A 253 21.81 19.54 3.63
N MET A 254 21.19 18.82 2.72
CA MET A 254 20.16 19.38 1.83
C MET A 254 18.95 19.87 2.65
N VAL A 255 18.48 19.08 3.62
CA VAL A 255 17.36 19.46 4.50
C VAL A 255 17.67 20.73 5.28
N ARG A 256 18.87 20.85 5.87
CA ARG A 256 19.30 22.04 6.60
C ARG A 256 19.32 23.31 5.75
N ARG A 257 19.47 23.16 4.44
CA ARG A 257 19.51 24.26 3.47
C ARG A 257 18.15 24.61 2.87
N MET A 258 17.12 23.83 3.17
CA MET A 258 15.73 24.15 2.77
C MET A 258 15.22 25.37 3.52
N ARG A 259 14.18 25.98 3.00
CA ARG A 259 13.47 27.05 3.70
C ARG A 259 12.78 26.48 4.95
N ALA A 260 12.92 27.17 6.08
CA ALA A 260 12.19 26.80 7.28
C ALA A 260 10.67 26.78 7.02
N GLY A 261 10.01 25.73 7.48
CA GLY A 261 8.60 25.46 7.24
C GLY A 261 8.30 24.80 5.88
N SER A 262 9.31 24.48 5.05
CA SER A 262 9.12 23.52 3.94
C SER A 262 8.72 22.16 4.47
N VAL A 263 8.16 21.29 3.61
CA VAL A 263 7.58 20.01 4.00
C VAL A 263 8.22 18.87 3.22
N LEU A 264 8.56 17.80 3.92
CA LEU A 264 8.99 16.50 3.37
C LEU A 264 7.93 15.46 3.65
N VAL A 265 7.42 14.79 2.61
CA VAL A 265 6.51 13.64 2.74
C VAL A 265 7.20 12.41 2.18
N ASP A 266 7.48 11.43 3.03
CA ASP A 266 8.20 10.21 2.62
C ASP A 266 7.23 9.04 2.47
N ILE A 267 6.78 8.77 1.23
CA ILE A 267 5.95 7.60 0.92
C ILE A 267 6.76 6.30 1.02
N ALA A 268 8.09 6.37 0.83
CA ALA A 268 8.99 5.22 0.87
C ALA A 268 9.36 4.79 2.30
N ILE A 269 8.73 5.38 3.33
CA ILE A 269 9.07 5.15 4.74
C ILE A 269 8.99 3.68 5.15
N ASP A 270 8.05 2.91 4.58
CA ASP A 270 7.91 1.47 4.83
C ASP A 270 9.14 0.67 4.37
N GLN A 271 9.97 1.24 3.49
CA GLN A 271 11.25 0.70 3.02
C GLN A 271 12.45 1.47 3.58
N GLY A 272 12.32 2.09 4.75
CA GLY A 272 13.35 2.87 5.41
C GLY A 272 13.43 4.34 5.01
N GLY A 273 12.59 4.78 4.06
CA GLY A 273 12.53 6.16 3.60
C GLY A 273 13.67 6.58 2.68
N CYS A 274 13.45 7.57 1.84
CA CYS A 274 14.43 8.08 0.88
C CYS A 274 15.10 9.40 1.32
N PHE A 275 14.86 9.88 2.53
CA PHE A 275 15.55 11.01 3.14
C PHE A 275 16.41 10.52 4.32
N GLU A 276 17.60 11.09 4.51
CA GLU A 276 18.46 10.73 5.66
C GLU A 276 17.80 11.06 7.00
N THR A 277 16.99 12.13 7.03
CA THR A 277 16.24 12.61 8.19
C THR A 277 14.91 11.87 8.41
N SER A 278 14.52 10.93 7.54
CA SER A 278 13.27 10.20 7.70
C SER A 278 13.34 9.16 8.81
N HIS A 279 12.36 9.18 9.71
CA HIS A 279 12.05 8.10 10.63
C HIS A 279 10.54 7.83 10.67
N PRO A 280 10.10 6.57 10.90
CA PRO A 280 8.68 6.21 10.89
C PRO A 280 7.87 6.99 11.92
N THR A 281 6.69 7.44 11.50
CA THR A 281 5.67 8.06 12.36
C THR A 281 4.35 7.30 12.27
N THR A 282 3.38 7.69 13.07
CA THR A 282 2.06 7.04 13.15
C THR A 282 0.94 8.03 12.81
N HIS A 283 -0.26 7.53 12.53
CA HIS A 283 -1.43 8.40 12.34
C HIS A 283 -1.79 9.24 13.57
N ALA A 284 -1.41 8.81 14.77
CA ALA A 284 -1.64 9.55 16.02
C ALA A 284 -0.65 10.72 16.20
N GLN A 285 0.57 10.56 15.71
CA GLN A 285 1.63 11.57 15.74
C GLN A 285 2.30 11.59 14.36
N PRO A 286 1.67 12.23 13.36
CA PRO A 286 2.04 12.05 11.95
C PRO A 286 3.28 12.83 11.53
N THR A 287 3.66 13.88 12.27
CA THR A 287 4.71 14.81 11.87
C THR A 287 5.73 15.05 12.98
N TYR A 288 6.91 15.46 12.57
CA TYR A 288 7.96 16.04 13.42
C TYR A 288 8.68 17.14 12.63
N VAL A 289 9.47 17.95 13.33
CA VAL A 289 10.28 19.01 12.71
C VAL A 289 11.74 18.70 12.94
N GLU A 290 12.53 18.69 11.87
CA GLU A 290 13.98 18.56 11.89
C GLU A 290 14.61 19.61 10.98
N GLU A 291 15.65 20.31 11.43
CA GLU A 291 16.28 21.45 10.73
C GLU A 291 15.27 22.53 10.30
N GLY A 292 14.17 22.70 11.05
CA GLY A 292 13.11 23.64 10.71
C GLY A 292 12.19 23.20 9.57
N VAL A 293 12.32 21.98 9.08
CA VAL A 293 11.50 21.38 8.01
C VAL A 293 10.52 20.37 8.61
N VAL A 294 9.26 20.44 8.21
CA VAL A 294 8.20 19.54 8.67
C VAL A 294 8.31 18.21 7.92
N HIS A 295 8.38 17.10 8.64
CA HIS A 295 8.43 15.75 8.08
C HIS A 295 7.12 15.02 8.35
N TYR A 296 6.54 14.42 7.30
CA TYR A 296 5.43 13.49 7.38
C TYR A 296 5.90 12.12 6.87
N CYS A 297 6.09 11.17 7.79
CA CYS A 297 6.67 9.86 7.51
C CYS A 297 5.78 8.74 8.07
N VAL A 298 4.46 8.88 7.92
CA VAL A 298 3.50 7.91 8.45
C VAL A 298 3.57 6.61 7.66
N THR A 299 3.86 5.51 8.37
CA THR A 299 3.72 4.17 7.81
C THR A 299 2.25 3.87 7.51
N ASN A 300 1.98 3.17 6.40
CA ASN A 300 0.62 2.84 6.00
C ASN A 300 -0.27 4.08 5.71
N MET A 301 0.28 5.08 5.00
CA MET A 301 -0.48 6.29 4.59
C MET A 301 -1.90 5.99 4.06
N PRO A 302 -2.14 4.96 3.21
CA PRO A 302 -3.47 4.66 2.70
C PRO A 302 -4.51 4.33 3.79
N GLY A 303 -4.08 3.92 4.97
CA GLY A 303 -4.97 3.65 6.12
C GLY A 303 -5.73 4.89 6.60
N ALA A 304 -5.16 6.09 6.46
CA ALA A 304 -5.83 7.34 6.85
C ALA A 304 -7.07 7.65 6.00
N VAL A 305 -7.15 7.15 4.79
CA VAL A 305 -8.29 7.31 3.88
C VAL A 305 -8.93 5.95 3.59
N ALA A 306 -9.24 5.24 4.67
CA ALA A 306 -9.62 3.83 4.67
C ALA A 306 -10.80 3.50 3.74
N ARG A 307 -11.80 4.40 3.61
CA ARG A 307 -12.92 4.20 2.69
C ARG A 307 -12.48 4.16 1.23
N THR A 308 -11.69 5.13 0.78
CA THR A 308 -11.14 5.18 -0.59
C THR A 308 -10.22 3.98 -0.83
N SER A 309 -9.36 3.68 0.11
CA SER A 309 -8.41 2.58 0.03
C SER A 309 -9.10 1.21 -0.06
N THR A 310 -10.18 1.01 0.72
CA THR A 310 -10.99 -0.22 0.66
C THR A 310 -11.63 -0.39 -0.72
N LEU A 311 -12.23 0.67 -1.26
CA LEU A 311 -12.87 0.60 -2.58
C LEU A 311 -11.84 0.33 -3.69
N ALA A 312 -10.70 1.02 -3.66
CA ALA A 312 -9.64 0.85 -4.64
C ALA A 312 -9.03 -0.56 -4.59
N LEU A 313 -8.71 -1.05 -3.39
CA LEU A 313 -8.17 -2.39 -3.20
C LEU A 313 -9.19 -3.46 -3.57
N GLY A 314 -10.45 -3.32 -3.12
CA GLY A 314 -11.51 -4.27 -3.39
C GLY A 314 -11.79 -4.46 -4.89
N ASN A 315 -11.72 -3.38 -5.67
CA ASN A 315 -11.83 -3.48 -7.13
C ASN A 315 -10.69 -4.28 -7.77
N ALA A 316 -9.48 -4.18 -7.22
CA ALA A 316 -8.32 -4.91 -7.72
C ALA A 316 -8.32 -6.38 -7.26
N THR A 317 -8.73 -6.66 -6.02
CA THR A 317 -8.68 -8.01 -5.45
C THR A 317 -9.86 -8.88 -5.85
N LEU A 318 -11.03 -8.32 -6.15
CA LEU A 318 -12.26 -9.08 -6.45
C LEU A 318 -12.09 -10.12 -7.56
N PRO A 319 -11.45 -9.85 -8.71
CA PRO A 319 -11.23 -10.87 -9.75
C PRO A 319 -10.45 -12.10 -9.24
N PHE A 320 -9.45 -11.87 -8.37
CA PHE A 320 -8.65 -12.94 -7.79
C PHE A 320 -9.43 -13.70 -6.71
N VAL A 321 -10.20 -13.01 -5.87
CA VAL A 321 -11.12 -13.66 -4.91
C VAL A 321 -12.09 -14.57 -5.65
N MET A 322 -12.68 -14.11 -6.77
CA MET A 322 -13.57 -14.91 -7.60
C MET A 322 -12.87 -16.11 -8.23
N ALA A 323 -11.63 -15.95 -8.70
CA ALA A 323 -10.84 -17.06 -9.23
C ALA A 323 -10.58 -18.13 -8.17
N LEU A 324 -10.13 -17.71 -6.98
CA LEU A 324 -9.89 -18.58 -5.83
C LEU A 324 -11.18 -19.28 -5.36
N ALA A 325 -12.31 -18.56 -5.33
CA ALA A 325 -13.58 -19.09 -4.90
C ALA A 325 -14.17 -20.11 -5.88
N ASN A 326 -14.12 -19.80 -7.18
CA ASN A 326 -14.73 -20.64 -8.23
C ASN A 326 -13.92 -21.91 -8.51
N LYS A 327 -12.59 -21.82 -8.51
CA LYS A 327 -11.69 -22.91 -8.93
C LYS A 327 -11.04 -23.64 -7.77
N GLY A 328 -11.07 -23.07 -6.57
CA GLY A 328 -10.19 -23.44 -5.47
C GLY A 328 -8.76 -22.93 -5.69
N TRP A 329 -8.03 -22.72 -4.60
CA TRP A 329 -6.71 -22.05 -4.65
C TRP A 329 -5.73 -22.78 -5.58
N ARG A 330 -5.66 -24.13 -5.54
CA ARG A 330 -4.70 -24.89 -6.33
C ARG A 330 -4.90 -24.70 -7.83
N GLN A 331 -6.13 -24.86 -8.32
CA GLN A 331 -6.43 -24.72 -9.74
C GLN A 331 -6.32 -23.26 -10.20
N ALA A 332 -6.72 -22.31 -9.36
CA ALA A 332 -6.56 -20.89 -9.67
C ALA A 332 -5.09 -20.50 -9.87
N LEU A 333 -4.18 -21.03 -9.04
CA LEU A 333 -2.74 -20.78 -9.16
C LEU A 333 -2.10 -21.53 -10.34
N ILE A 334 -2.60 -22.69 -10.72
CA ILE A 334 -2.14 -23.43 -11.92
C ILE A 334 -2.55 -22.66 -13.20
N ASP A 335 -3.76 -22.15 -13.24
CA ASP A 335 -4.30 -21.44 -14.41
C ASP A 335 -3.70 -20.05 -14.61
N ASP A 336 -3.24 -19.42 -13.53
CA ASP A 336 -2.69 -18.07 -13.55
C ASP A 336 -1.30 -18.02 -12.87
N PRO A 337 -0.21 -18.04 -13.68
CA PRO A 337 1.15 -18.00 -13.15
C PRO A 337 1.46 -16.68 -12.43
N TYR A 338 0.73 -15.60 -12.70
CA TYR A 338 0.90 -14.31 -12.06
C TYR A 338 0.27 -14.29 -10.68
N LEU A 339 -0.89 -14.91 -10.51
CA LEU A 339 -1.48 -15.17 -9.19
C LEU A 339 -0.65 -16.19 -8.41
N CYS A 340 -0.04 -17.18 -9.08
CA CYS A 340 0.85 -18.15 -8.47
C CYS A 340 2.06 -17.50 -7.79
N ALA A 341 2.58 -16.40 -8.33
CA ALA A 341 3.63 -15.61 -7.69
C ALA A 341 3.22 -15.06 -6.30
N GLY A 342 1.91 -14.98 -6.04
CA GLY A 342 1.35 -14.64 -4.74
C GLY A 342 1.52 -15.72 -3.67
N LEU A 343 1.78 -16.98 -4.00
CA LEU A 343 1.91 -18.06 -3.02
C LEU A 343 3.19 -17.88 -2.22
N ASN A 344 3.07 -17.54 -0.94
CA ASN A 344 4.20 -17.26 -0.07
C ASN A 344 4.44 -18.33 0.99
N VAL A 345 3.37 -18.96 1.53
CA VAL A 345 3.48 -20.06 2.49
C VAL A 345 2.44 -21.13 2.15
N HIS A 346 2.82 -22.40 2.22
CA HIS A 346 1.90 -23.52 2.11
C HIS A 346 2.35 -24.70 2.95
N ALA A 347 1.42 -25.25 3.74
CA ALA A 347 1.63 -26.50 4.49
C ALA A 347 2.98 -26.54 5.23
N GLY A 348 3.34 -25.48 5.92
CA GLY A 348 4.53 -25.40 6.78
C GLY A 348 5.83 -25.01 6.07
N VAL A 349 5.81 -24.66 4.79
CA VAL A 349 7.02 -24.21 4.06
C VAL A 349 6.81 -22.86 3.38
N VAL A 350 7.90 -22.09 3.28
CA VAL A 350 7.93 -20.84 2.52
C VAL A 350 8.08 -21.18 1.04
N THR A 351 7.25 -20.56 0.21
CA THR A 351 7.22 -20.81 -1.25
C THR A 351 7.65 -19.58 -2.08
N TYR A 352 8.00 -18.48 -1.44
CA TYR A 352 8.56 -17.29 -2.07
C TYR A 352 10.05 -17.15 -1.74
N HIS A 353 10.90 -17.22 -2.78
CA HIS A 353 12.35 -17.37 -2.62
C HIS A 353 12.99 -16.25 -1.79
N ALA A 354 12.65 -14.98 -2.07
CA ALA A 354 13.25 -13.85 -1.38
C ALA A 354 12.97 -13.90 0.14
N VAL A 355 11.74 -14.21 0.55
CA VAL A 355 11.38 -14.36 1.98
C VAL A 355 12.20 -15.46 2.64
N ALA A 356 12.32 -16.63 2.00
CA ALA A 356 13.09 -17.74 2.53
C ALA A 356 14.57 -17.39 2.68
N GLN A 357 15.14 -16.70 1.70
CA GLN A 357 16.53 -16.25 1.72
C GLN A 357 16.79 -15.23 2.83
N ASP A 358 15.95 -14.19 2.93
CA ASP A 358 16.12 -13.11 3.90
C ASP A 358 15.99 -13.59 5.35
N LEU A 359 15.09 -14.57 5.60
CA LEU A 359 14.83 -15.09 6.93
C LEU A 359 15.59 -16.39 7.27
N GLY A 360 16.33 -16.97 6.31
CA GLY A 360 17.04 -18.23 6.50
C GLY A 360 16.10 -19.43 6.75
N LEU A 361 14.94 -19.44 6.08
CA LEU A 361 13.90 -20.46 6.26
C LEU A 361 13.90 -21.51 5.14
N PRO A 362 13.35 -22.74 5.39
CA PRO A 362 13.18 -23.75 4.35
C PRO A 362 12.33 -23.23 3.18
N TYR A 363 12.82 -23.48 1.97
CA TYR A 363 12.19 -23.04 0.71
C TYR A 363 11.71 -24.22 -0.13
N ARG A 364 10.53 -24.10 -0.72
CA ARG A 364 10.03 -24.98 -1.77
C ARG A 364 9.36 -24.14 -2.86
N PRO A 365 9.78 -24.24 -4.13
CA PRO A 365 9.14 -23.48 -5.21
C PRO A 365 7.63 -23.74 -5.31
N ALA A 366 6.84 -22.72 -5.60
CA ALA A 366 5.38 -22.83 -5.76
C ALA A 366 4.98 -23.89 -6.80
N ALA A 367 5.69 -23.99 -7.92
CA ALA A 367 5.49 -25.02 -8.95
C ALA A 367 5.60 -26.44 -8.36
N SER A 368 6.60 -26.69 -7.51
CA SER A 368 6.78 -27.99 -6.83
C SER A 368 5.63 -28.32 -5.87
N VAL A 369 5.06 -27.32 -5.21
CA VAL A 369 3.87 -27.48 -4.34
C VAL A 369 2.63 -27.79 -5.17
N LEU A 370 2.50 -27.16 -6.33
CA LEU A 370 1.40 -27.38 -7.25
C LEU A 370 1.55 -28.66 -8.09
N GLY A 371 2.73 -29.25 -8.16
CA GLY A 371 3.00 -30.44 -8.96
C GLY A 371 2.97 -30.17 -10.46
N VAL A 372 3.46 -29.00 -10.88
CA VAL A 372 3.58 -28.54 -12.27
C VAL A 372 4.99 -28.10 -12.58
#